data_67fdd51f9f9bedafb03f9825595cab69
#
_entry.id   67fdd51f9f9bedafb03f9825595cab69
#
_cell.length_a   1.000
_cell.length_b   1.000
_cell.length_c   1.000
_cell.angle_alpha   90.00
_cell.angle_beta   90.00
_cell.angle_gamma   90.00
#
_symmetry.space_group_name_H-M   'P 1'
#
loop_
_entity.id
_entity.type
_entity.pdbx_description
1 polymer ?
#
loop_
_entity_poly.entity_id
_entity_poly.type
_entity_poly.pdbx_seq_one_letter_code
_entity_poly.pdbx_strand_id
1 'polypeptide(L)'
;MIRRALLIAALALPLPVFAQAYQCRTPQRIEMPQPPRPDGPRRDTPITGYTLAISWSPEFCRGGKAAKDPANYQCNGAIGRFGFVLHGLWPESAPGKYPQWCSLTPRPTEAELKANLCMTPVPWLLEHEWAKHGSCMARTPAAYFSKSQTMWRAVRLPDADRLSRQPGLTAGDLRRAFVALNPRFPVASVGIRIGNGGWLREVQLCYDRKFVPTRCEAAKFGPNNNVPLNIWRGL
;
A
#
# COMPACT_ATOMS: atom_id res chain seq x y z
N MET A 1 29.70 43.23 -38.18
CA MET A 1 29.19 43.05 -36.79
C MET A 1 28.29 41.81 -36.77
N ILE A 2 28.79 40.66 -36.32
CA ILE A 2 28.08 39.36 -36.32
C ILE A 2 27.52 39.16 -34.91
N ARG A 3 26.19 39.24 -34.74
CA ARG A 3 25.49 38.93 -33.50
C ARG A 3 25.41 37.40 -33.31
N ARG A 4 26.15 36.88 -32.36
CA ARG A 4 26.01 35.48 -31.93
C ARG A 4 24.77 35.35 -31.04
N ALA A 5 23.75 34.65 -31.54
CA ALA A 5 22.61 34.23 -30.74
C ALA A 5 22.99 33.02 -29.90
N LEU A 6 22.97 33.14 -28.56
CA LEU A 6 23.10 32.03 -27.62
C LEU A 6 21.75 31.30 -27.57
N LEU A 7 21.72 30.06 -28.07
CA LEU A 7 20.62 29.12 -27.87
C LEU A 7 20.76 28.51 -26.47
N ILE A 8 19.89 28.89 -25.53
CA ILE A 8 19.76 28.26 -24.23
C ILE A 8 18.89 27.01 -24.41
N ALA A 9 19.51 25.85 -24.44
CA ALA A 9 18.80 24.58 -24.38
C ALA A 9 18.23 24.37 -22.97
N ALA A 10 16.94 24.50 -22.80
CA ALA A 10 16.23 24.18 -21.57
C ALA A 10 16.24 22.66 -21.37
N LEU A 11 17.05 22.15 -20.45
CA LEU A 11 16.99 20.77 -20.00
C LEU A 11 15.66 20.55 -19.23
N ALA A 12 14.69 19.94 -19.89
CA ALA A 12 13.49 19.45 -19.25
C ALA A 12 13.86 18.26 -18.34
N LEU A 13 14.01 18.51 -17.05
CA LEU A 13 14.15 17.45 -16.06
C LEU A 13 12.83 16.67 -16.00
N PRO A 14 12.85 15.33 -16.11
CA PRO A 14 11.64 14.54 -15.96
C PRO A 14 11.12 14.69 -14.52
N LEU A 15 9.92 15.24 -14.37
CA LEU A 15 9.23 15.28 -13.07
C LEU A 15 8.99 13.84 -12.60
N PRO A 16 9.23 13.54 -11.31
CA PRO A 16 8.95 12.20 -10.78
C PRO A 16 7.44 11.93 -10.88
N VAL A 17 7.06 10.97 -11.70
CA VAL A 17 5.69 10.47 -11.79
C VAL A 17 5.45 9.63 -10.53
N PHE A 18 4.74 10.19 -9.56
CA PHE A 18 4.28 9.44 -8.39
C PHE A 18 3.10 8.55 -8.83
N ALA A 19 3.35 7.24 -8.97
CA ALA A 19 2.34 6.25 -9.38
C ALA A 19 1.35 5.89 -8.24
N GLN A 20 1.10 6.78 -7.29
CA GLN A 20 0.35 6.45 -6.07
C GLN A 20 -1.15 6.75 -6.14
N ALA A 21 -1.57 7.77 -6.85
CA ALA A 21 -2.97 8.01 -7.21
C ALA A 21 -3.04 9.02 -8.34
N TYR A 22 -3.67 8.65 -9.42
CA TYR A 22 -4.01 9.61 -10.47
C TYR A 22 -5.24 10.40 -10.02
N GLN A 23 -5.06 11.66 -9.61
CA GLN A 23 -6.15 12.61 -9.37
C GLN A 23 -7.12 12.25 -8.23
N CYS A 24 -6.62 11.92 -7.03
CA CYS A 24 -7.50 11.71 -5.87
C CYS A 24 -8.06 13.05 -5.36
N ARG A 25 -9.40 13.14 -5.27
CA ARG A 25 -10.13 14.28 -4.71
C ARG A 25 -10.90 13.82 -3.48
N THR A 26 -10.47 14.22 -2.30
CA THR A 26 -11.16 13.90 -1.06
C THR A 26 -12.57 14.54 -1.05
N PRO A 27 -13.65 13.79 -0.76
CA PRO A 27 -15.00 14.33 -0.69
C PRO A 27 -15.16 15.26 0.51
N GLN A 28 -16.11 16.20 0.43
CA GLN A 28 -16.39 17.13 1.55
C GLN A 28 -16.86 16.39 2.81
N ARG A 29 -17.70 15.36 2.63
CA ARG A 29 -18.22 14.49 3.71
C ARG A 29 -18.08 13.04 3.30
N ILE A 30 -17.95 12.17 4.29
CA ILE A 30 -18.00 10.73 4.14
C ILE A 30 -19.03 10.16 5.12
N GLU A 31 -19.64 9.06 4.76
CA GLU A 31 -20.40 8.28 5.72
C GLU A 31 -19.41 7.60 6.68
N MET A 32 -19.63 7.79 7.98
CA MET A 32 -18.80 7.14 8.99
C MET A 32 -19.09 5.64 8.99
N PRO A 33 -18.08 4.79 8.87
CA PRO A 33 -18.29 3.36 8.87
C PRO A 33 -18.83 2.86 10.21
N GLN A 34 -19.51 1.71 10.19
CA GLN A 34 -19.85 1.02 11.41
C GLN A 34 -18.57 0.57 12.14
N PRO A 35 -18.58 0.56 13.48
CA PRO A 35 -17.42 0.08 14.23
C PRO A 35 -16.99 -1.30 13.77
N PRO A 36 -15.68 -1.54 13.52
CA PRO A 36 -15.23 -2.83 13.09
C PRO A 36 -15.42 -3.87 14.19
N ARG A 37 -15.90 -5.04 13.79
CA ARG A 37 -16.03 -6.18 14.70
C ARG A 37 -14.72 -6.99 14.65
N PRO A 38 -14.16 -7.36 15.81
CA PRO A 38 -12.98 -8.23 15.83
C PRO A 38 -13.23 -9.55 15.09
N ASP A 39 -12.33 -9.88 14.18
CA ASP A 39 -12.31 -11.14 13.41
C ASP A 39 -11.42 -12.21 14.08
N GLY A 40 -11.02 -11.97 15.33
CA GLY A 40 -10.21 -12.87 16.13
C GLY A 40 -9.96 -12.32 17.54
N PRO A 41 -9.30 -13.08 18.40
CA PRO A 41 -9.04 -12.68 19.79
C PRO A 41 -8.07 -11.50 19.86
N ARG A 42 -8.21 -10.66 20.89
CA ARG A 42 -7.19 -9.68 21.26
C ARG A 42 -5.86 -10.40 21.51
N ARG A 43 -4.80 -9.86 20.96
CA ARG A 43 -3.42 -10.29 21.23
C ARG A 43 -2.54 -9.07 21.44
N ASP A 44 -1.87 -9.05 22.57
CA ASP A 44 -0.91 -8.00 22.93
C ASP A 44 0.46 -8.67 23.10
N THR A 45 1.10 -8.91 21.96
CA THR A 45 2.42 -9.56 21.91
C THR A 45 3.51 -8.54 21.60
N PRO A 46 4.76 -8.72 22.08
CA PRO A 46 5.85 -7.80 21.80
C PRO A 46 6.08 -7.62 20.30
N ILE A 47 6.16 -6.38 19.85
CA ILE A 47 6.42 -6.04 18.45
C ILE A 47 7.89 -6.32 18.12
N THR A 48 8.15 -7.15 17.13
CA THR A 48 9.48 -7.49 16.64
C THR A 48 9.81 -6.85 15.28
N GLY A 49 8.81 -6.35 14.56
CA GLY A 49 8.95 -5.71 13.26
C GLY A 49 7.63 -5.17 12.75
N TYR A 50 7.61 -4.82 11.46
CA TYR A 50 6.42 -4.27 10.80
C TYR A 50 6.32 -4.77 9.37
N THR A 51 5.10 -4.83 8.86
CA THR A 51 4.80 -5.05 7.44
C THR A 51 4.02 -3.85 6.90
N LEU A 52 4.50 -3.22 5.83
CA LEU A 52 3.71 -2.27 5.04
C LEU A 52 3.07 -3.05 3.89
N ALA A 53 1.76 -3.24 3.96
CA ALA A 53 0.98 -3.97 2.98
C ALA A 53 0.40 -3.01 1.94
N ILE A 54 0.61 -3.29 0.65
CA ILE A 54 0.30 -2.41 -0.48
C ILE A 54 -0.51 -3.20 -1.50
N SER A 55 -1.81 -2.95 -1.57
CA SER A 55 -2.73 -3.66 -2.47
C SER A 55 -2.68 -3.10 -3.89
N TRP A 56 -2.87 -4.00 -4.88
CA TRP A 56 -3.09 -3.63 -6.28
C TRP A 56 -4.58 -3.50 -6.55
N SER A 57 -5.07 -2.26 -6.65
CA SER A 57 -6.51 -1.96 -6.77
C SER A 57 -7.18 -2.58 -8.00
N PRO A 58 -6.59 -2.59 -9.21
CA PRO A 58 -7.27 -3.18 -10.35
C PRO A 58 -7.63 -4.65 -10.16
N GLU A 59 -6.76 -5.46 -9.56
CA GLU A 59 -7.08 -6.86 -9.27
C GLU A 59 -8.13 -6.99 -8.15
N PHE A 60 -8.04 -6.18 -7.10
CA PHE A 60 -9.05 -6.17 -6.03
C PHE A 60 -10.43 -5.83 -6.58
N CYS A 61 -10.53 -4.88 -7.51
CA CYS A 61 -11.78 -4.41 -8.08
C CYS A 61 -12.30 -5.29 -9.23
N ARG A 62 -11.52 -6.25 -9.72
CA ARG A 62 -11.81 -7.06 -10.91
C ARG A 62 -13.16 -7.77 -10.90
N GLY A 63 -13.60 -8.24 -9.75
CA GLY A 63 -14.91 -8.92 -9.60
C GLY A 63 -16.13 -8.00 -9.63
N GLY A 64 -15.96 -6.68 -9.69
CA GLY A 64 -17.02 -5.67 -9.77
C GLY A 64 -17.90 -5.53 -8.51
N LYS A 65 -17.82 -6.47 -7.56
CA LYS A 65 -18.65 -6.42 -6.33
C LYS A 65 -18.33 -5.19 -5.48
N ALA A 66 -17.05 -4.91 -5.28
CA ALA A 66 -16.60 -3.77 -4.48
C ALA A 66 -16.94 -2.42 -5.14
N ALA A 67 -17.05 -2.35 -6.46
CA ALA A 67 -17.45 -1.13 -7.18
C ALA A 67 -18.93 -0.74 -6.98
N LYS A 68 -19.77 -1.67 -6.50
CA LYS A 68 -21.18 -1.43 -6.19
C LYS A 68 -21.38 -0.78 -4.81
N ASP A 69 -20.35 -0.81 -3.96
CA ASP A 69 -20.39 -0.16 -2.65
C ASP A 69 -20.05 1.33 -2.81
N PRO A 70 -20.96 2.25 -2.50
CA PRO A 70 -20.74 3.68 -2.64
C PRO A 70 -19.63 4.21 -1.73
N ALA A 71 -19.33 3.53 -0.61
CA ALA A 71 -18.26 3.88 0.31
C ALA A 71 -16.90 3.26 -0.08
N ASN A 72 -16.86 2.39 -1.09
CA ASN A 72 -15.62 1.81 -1.60
C ASN A 72 -15.04 2.66 -2.74
N TYR A 73 -14.43 3.78 -2.37
CA TYR A 73 -13.84 4.70 -3.33
C TYR A 73 -12.67 4.09 -4.13
N GLN A 74 -12.09 3.01 -3.66
CA GLN A 74 -11.01 2.28 -4.36
C GLN A 74 -11.48 1.74 -5.71
N CYS A 75 -12.75 1.33 -5.81
CA CYS A 75 -13.27 0.63 -6.98
C CYS A 75 -14.35 1.40 -7.76
N ASN A 76 -15.08 2.32 -7.12
CA ASN A 76 -16.21 3.01 -7.75
C ASN A 76 -15.82 4.26 -8.57
N GLY A 77 -14.56 4.70 -8.48
CA GLY A 77 -14.06 5.84 -9.22
C GLY A 77 -14.51 7.22 -8.74
N ALA A 78 -15.31 7.32 -7.65
CA ALA A 78 -15.92 8.56 -7.20
C ALA A 78 -14.92 9.64 -6.78
N ILE A 79 -13.76 9.25 -6.25
CA ILE A 79 -12.72 10.20 -5.81
C ILE A 79 -11.41 10.10 -6.61
N GLY A 80 -11.32 9.18 -7.55
CA GLY A 80 -10.14 8.99 -8.38
C GLY A 80 -9.97 7.57 -8.90
N ARG A 81 -8.86 7.35 -9.60
CA ARG A 81 -8.43 6.02 -10.05
C ARG A 81 -7.19 5.62 -9.28
N PHE A 82 -7.18 4.38 -8.81
CA PHE A 82 -6.13 3.89 -7.94
C PHE A 82 -5.41 2.69 -8.56
N GLY A 83 -4.08 2.75 -8.55
CA GLY A 83 -3.19 1.64 -8.79
C GLY A 83 -2.84 0.93 -7.48
N PHE A 84 -1.61 1.13 -7.02
CA PHE A 84 -1.23 0.72 -5.68
C PHE A 84 -1.85 1.65 -4.63
N VAL A 85 -2.39 1.05 -3.56
CA VAL A 85 -2.92 1.73 -2.38
C VAL A 85 -2.36 1.10 -1.12
N LEU A 86 -2.26 1.85 -0.05
CA LEU A 86 -1.91 1.28 1.23
C LEU A 86 -3.09 0.45 1.76
N HIS A 87 -2.83 -0.84 2.02
CA HIS A 87 -3.75 -1.67 2.79
C HIS A 87 -3.61 -1.31 4.27
N GLY A 88 -2.41 -1.46 4.82
CA GLY A 88 -2.14 -1.09 6.20
C GLY A 88 -0.66 -1.16 6.57
N LEU A 89 -0.36 -0.66 7.76
CA LEU A 89 0.92 -0.85 8.44
C LEU A 89 0.69 -1.75 9.65
N TRP A 90 1.22 -2.96 9.60
CA TRP A 90 0.94 -4.01 10.57
C TRP A 90 2.13 -4.24 11.49
N PRO A 91 1.93 -4.19 12.82
CA PRO A 91 2.94 -4.64 13.75
C PRO A 91 3.06 -6.16 13.68
N GLU A 92 4.28 -6.65 13.80
CA GLU A 92 4.63 -8.06 13.72
C GLU A 92 5.21 -8.54 15.05
N SER A 93 5.08 -9.84 15.29
CA SER A 93 5.65 -10.52 16.45
C SER A 93 6.32 -11.82 16.00
N ALA A 94 6.49 -12.79 16.87
CA ALA A 94 6.94 -14.12 16.49
C ALA A 94 6.04 -14.71 15.40
N PRO A 95 6.54 -15.62 14.53
CA PRO A 95 5.81 -16.17 13.41
C PRO A 95 4.38 -16.62 13.75
N GLY A 96 3.40 -16.12 12.99
CA GLY A 96 1.99 -16.45 13.17
C GLY A 96 1.29 -15.83 14.38
N LYS A 97 1.94 -14.98 15.16
CA LYS A 97 1.39 -14.38 16.40
C LYS A 97 1.50 -12.87 16.45
N TYR A 98 1.12 -12.16 15.39
CA TYR A 98 1.12 -10.69 15.38
C TYR A 98 0.10 -10.13 16.40
N PRO A 99 0.40 -8.96 17.01
CA PRO A 99 -0.54 -8.27 17.88
C PRO A 99 -1.74 -7.77 17.09
N GLN A 100 -2.93 -7.86 17.69
CA GLN A 100 -4.15 -7.40 17.04
C GLN A 100 -5.23 -7.03 18.06
N TRP A 101 -6.12 -6.11 17.68
CA TRP A 101 -7.31 -5.72 18.46
C TRP A 101 -6.97 -5.24 19.86
N CYS A 102 -5.86 -4.51 20.03
CA CYS A 102 -5.37 -4.09 21.35
C CYS A 102 -6.31 -3.07 22.00
N SER A 103 -6.98 -2.22 21.21
CA SER A 103 -8.04 -1.34 21.67
C SER A 103 -9.02 -1.04 20.53
N LEU A 104 -10.30 -0.85 20.88
CA LEU A 104 -11.33 -0.40 19.95
C LEU A 104 -11.61 1.11 20.08
N THR A 105 -10.96 1.78 21.03
CA THR A 105 -11.11 3.22 21.30
C THR A 105 -9.75 3.89 21.51
N PRO A 106 -9.61 5.18 21.13
CA PRO A 106 -10.59 5.98 20.41
C PRO A 106 -10.78 5.53 18.96
N ARG A 107 -11.98 5.76 18.40
CA ARG A 107 -12.23 5.58 16.97
C ARG A 107 -11.66 6.76 16.18
N PRO A 108 -11.28 6.58 14.90
CA PRO A 108 -10.93 7.69 14.02
C PRO A 108 -12.09 8.67 13.84
N THR A 109 -11.79 9.95 13.78
CA THR A 109 -12.74 10.99 13.38
C THR A 109 -12.96 11.01 11.87
N GLU A 110 -14.06 11.62 11.40
CA GLU A 110 -14.27 11.84 9.96
C GLU A 110 -13.08 12.57 9.30
N ALA A 111 -12.55 13.58 9.97
CA ALA A 111 -11.40 14.35 9.46
C ALA A 111 -10.14 13.48 9.28
N GLU A 112 -9.86 12.59 10.24
CA GLU A 112 -8.73 11.66 10.15
C GLU A 112 -8.93 10.64 9.02
N LEU A 113 -10.14 10.08 8.86
CA LEU A 113 -10.44 9.17 7.74
C LEU A 113 -10.28 9.90 6.40
N LYS A 114 -10.87 11.09 6.25
CA LYS A 114 -10.78 11.88 5.02
C LYS A 114 -9.35 12.22 4.63
N ALA A 115 -8.50 12.59 5.60
CA ALA A 115 -7.10 12.93 5.37
C ALA A 115 -6.27 11.74 4.83
N ASN A 116 -6.78 10.52 4.96
CA ASN A 116 -6.09 9.29 4.55
C ASN A 116 -6.72 8.59 3.33
N LEU A 117 -7.83 9.08 2.78
CA LEU A 117 -8.53 8.44 1.66
C LEU A 117 -7.70 8.32 0.38
N CYS A 118 -6.79 9.25 0.11
CA CYS A 118 -5.93 9.15 -1.07
C CYS A 118 -4.82 8.10 -0.93
N MET A 119 -4.58 7.63 0.28
CA MET A 119 -3.64 6.55 0.57
C MET A 119 -4.37 5.20 0.66
N THR A 120 -5.50 5.17 1.35
CA THR A 120 -6.36 3.99 1.56
C THR A 120 -7.81 4.41 1.26
N PRO A 121 -8.30 4.25 0.02
CA PRO A 121 -9.55 4.87 -0.44
C PRO A 121 -10.82 4.09 -0.02
N VAL A 122 -10.84 3.58 1.21
CA VAL A 122 -11.97 2.88 1.81
C VAL A 122 -12.07 3.27 3.29
N PRO A 123 -13.06 4.09 3.72
CA PRO A 123 -13.19 4.55 5.11
C PRO A 123 -13.26 3.40 6.11
N TRP A 124 -14.02 2.36 5.80
CA TRP A 124 -14.13 1.17 6.65
C TRP A 124 -12.77 0.48 6.84
N LEU A 125 -11.96 0.37 5.78
CA LEU A 125 -10.63 -0.25 5.86
C LEU A 125 -9.69 0.57 6.74
N LEU A 126 -9.69 1.90 6.62
CA LEU A 126 -8.91 2.78 7.50
C LEU A 126 -9.23 2.56 8.97
N GLU A 127 -10.52 2.45 9.31
CA GLU A 127 -10.94 2.21 10.68
C GLU A 127 -10.59 0.79 11.14
N HIS A 128 -10.76 -0.21 10.28
CA HIS A 128 -10.36 -1.59 10.55
C HIS A 128 -8.86 -1.72 10.83
N GLU A 129 -8.03 -1.10 9.98
CA GLU A 129 -6.57 -1.12 10.11
C GLU A 129 -6.10 -0.43 11.40
N TRP A 130 -6.75 0.67 11.78
CA TRP A 130 -6.50 1.28 13.08
C TRP A 130 -6.87 0.33 14.22
N ALA A 131 -8.10 -0.17 14.25
CA ALA A 131 -8.60 -0.97 15.36
C ALA A 131 -7.83 -2.29 15.51
N LYS A 132 -7.55 -2.97 14.39
CA LYS A 132 -6.89 -4.28 14.39
C LYS A 132 -5.39 -4.19 14.63
N HIS A 133 -4.72 -3.28 13.95
CA HIS A 133 -3.27 -3.21 13.89
C HIS A 133 -2.71 -1.95 14.57
N GLY A 134 -3.27 -0.79 14.24
CA GLY A 134 -2.80 0.50 14.71
C GLY A 134 -2.87 0.65 16.22
N SER A 135 -3.94 0.17 16.84
CA SER A 135 -4.17 0.23 18.28
C SER A 135 -3.12 -0.54 19.12
N CYS A 136 -2.38 -1.44 18.46
CA CYS A 136 -1.30 -2.19 19.09
C CYS A 136 0.07 -1.47 19.03
N MET A 137 0.19 -0.44 18.19
CA MET A 137 1.47 0.25 17.96
C MET A 137 1.41 1.77 18.19
N ALA A 138 0.23 2.33 18.38
CA ALA A 138 0.03 3.74 18.61
C ALA A 138 -1.10 4.00 19.62
N ARG A 139 -1.03 5.15 20.32
CA ARG A 139 -2.04 5.50 21.32
C ARG A 139 -3.30 6.14 20.72
N THR A 140 -3.20 6.70 19.52
CA THR A 140 -4.29 7.40 18.85
C THR A 140 -4.33 7.08 17.37
N PRO A 141 -5.51 7.15 16.70
CA PRO A 141 -5.63 7.02 15.25
C PRO A 141 -4.71 7.97 14.49
N ALA A 142 -4.64 9.24 14.91
CA ALA A 142 -3.77 10.24 14.30
C ALA A 142 -2.29 9.81 14.29
N ALA A 143 -1.79 9.27 15.40
CA ALA A 143 -0.40 8.80 15.50
C ALA A 143 -0.14 7.59 14.59
N TYR A 144 -1.09 6.65 14.50
CA TYR A 144 -1.01 5.52 13.57
C TYR A 144 -1.00 5.98 12.11
N PHE A 145 -1.96 6.83 11.72
CA PHE A 145 -2.06 7.32 10.34
C PHE A 145 -0.86 8.16 9.95
N SER A 146 -0.35 9.00 10.84
CA SER A 146 0.89 9.76 10.60
C SER A 146 2.08 8.84 10.32
N LYS A 147 2.24 7.76 11.09
CA LYS A 147 3.28 6.75 10.86
C LYS A 147 3.06 6.03 9.52
N SER A 148 1.84 5.61 9.23
CA SER A 148 1.47 4.94 7.98
C SER A 148 1.74 5.83 6.77
N GLN A 149 1.37 7.12 6.83
CA GLN A 149 1.68 8.09 5.77
C GLN A 149 3.18 8.28 5.57
N THR A 150 3.95 8.36 6.65
CA THR A 150 5.41 8.49 6.57
C THR A 150 6.02 7.30 5.84
N MET A 151 5.63 6.09 6.22
CA MET A 151 6.13 4.86 5.60
C MET A 151 5.69 4.74 4.14
N TRP A 152 4.43 5.08 3.83
CA TRP A 152 3.89 5.09 2.49
C TRP A 152 4.62 6.07 1.56
N ARG A 153 4.86 7.30 2.01
CA ARG A 153 5.55 8.34 1.22
C ARG A 153 7.03 8.07 1.01
N ALA A 154 7.65 7.28 1.90
CA ALA A 154 9.06 6.89 1.79
C ALA A 154 9.31 5.84 0.70
N VAL A 155 8.27 5.22 0.14
CA VAL A 155 8.35 4.14 -0.85
C VAL A 155 8.03 4.67 -2.25
N ARG A 156 8.86 4.33 -3.23
CA ARG A 156 8.62 4.55 -4.65
C ARG A 156 8.10 3.27 -5.28
N LEU A 157 6.92 3.33 -5.87
CA LEU A 157 6.27 2.17 -6.48
C LEU A 157 6.64 2.06 -7.95
N PRO A 158 6.90 0.83 -8.46
CA PRO A 158 7.17 0.61 -9.87
C PRO A 158 5.90 0.85 -10.71
N ASP A 159 6.12 1.21 -11.97
CA ASP A 159 5.05 1.32 -12.96
C ASP A 159 4.51 -0.09 -13.29
N ALA A 160 3.42 -0.44 -12.62
CA ALA A 160 2.78 -1.75 -12.77
C ALA A 160 2.12 -1.92 -14.15
N ASP A 161 1.65 -0.84 -14.79
CA ASP A 161 1.12 -0.91 -16.15
C ASP A 161 2.22 -1.28 -17.14
N ARG A 162 3.37 -0.65 -17.06
CA ARG A 162 4.53 -0.99 -17.89
C ARG A 162 4.99 -2.43 -17.64
N LEU A 163 5.12 -2.85 -16.38
CA LEU A 163 5.51 -4.23 -16.04
C LEU A 163 4.52 -5.25 -16.59
N SER A 164 3.22 -4.96 -16.55
CA SER A 164 2.18 -5.86 -17.04
C SER A 164 2.29 -6.21 -18.54
N ARG A 165 3.03 -5.40 -19.30
CA ARG A 165 3.27 -5.59 -20.75
C ARG A 165 4.53 -6.40 -21.04
N GLN A 166 5.33 -6.71 -20.02
CA GLN A 166 6.57 -7.45 -20.17
C GLN A 166 6.26 -8.95 -20.43
N PRO A 167 6.71 -9.52 -21.54
CA PRO A 167 6.57 -10.95 -21.77
C PRO A 167 7.33 -11.76 -20.70
N GLY A 168 6.70 -12.82 -20.19
CA GLY A 168 7.33 -13.71 -19.21
C GLY A 168 7.62 -13.03 -17.86
N LEU A 169 6.87 -11.99 -17.48
CA LEU A 169 7.01 -11.31 -16.20
C LEU A 169 6.97 -12.31 -15.03
N THR A 170 7.90 -12.15 -14.10
CA THR A 170 8.01 -13.01 -12.91
C THR A 170 7.90 -12.19 -11.62
N ALA A 171 7.69 -12.88 -10.49
CA ALA A 171 7.74 -12.26 -9.17
C ALA A 171 9.11 -11.61 -8.90
N GLY A 172 10.20 -12.19 -9.42
CA GLY A 172 11.54 -11.63 -9.33
C GLY A 172 11.70 -10.32 -10.08
N ASP A 173 11.05 -10.17 -11.24
CA ASP A 173 11.07 -8.92 -12.01
C ASP A 173 10.41 -7.77 -11.24
N LEU A 174 9.25 -8.02 -10.63
CA LEU A 174 8.57 -7.02 -9.80
C LEU A 174 9.45 -6.61 -8.59
N ARG A 175 10.08 -7.58 -7.91
CA ARG A 175 11.01 -7.29 -6.80
C ARG A 175 12.19 -6.45 -7.26
N ARG A 176 12.81 -6.80 -8.39
CA ARG A 176 13.93 -6.02 -8.96
C ARG A 176 13.51 -4.61 -9.34
N ALA A 177 12.36 -4.46 -9.99
CA ALA A 177 11.81 -3.15 -10.34
C ALA A 177 11.55 -2.29 -9.10
N PHE A 178 11.05 -2.90 -8.02
CA PHE A 178 10.85 -2.21 -6.75
C PHE A 178 12.18 -1.78 -6.12
N VAL A 179 13.15 -2.66 -6.02
CA VAL A 179 14.48 -2.39 -5.41
C VAL A 179 15.25 -1.34 -6.21
N ALA A 180 15.15 -1.36 -7.54
CA ALA A 180 15.78 -0.34 -8.40
C ALA A 180 15.33 1.09 -8.07
N LEU A 181 14.07 1.26 -7.65
CA LEU A 181 13.54 2.55 -7.21
C LEU A 181 13.80 2.84 -5.72
N ASN A 182 14.11 1.81 -4.94
CA ASN A 182 14.28 1.87 -3.50
C ASN A 182 15.58 1.14 -3.08
N PRO A 183 16.77 1.70 -3.33
CA PRO A 183 18.06 0.98 -3.18
C PRO A 183 18.36 0.50 -1.75
N ARG A 184 17.68 1.05 -0.74
CA ARG A 184 17.83 0.59 0.66
C ARG A 184 17.10 -0.71 0.97
N PHE A 185 16.27 -1.21 0.06
CA PHE A 185 15.53 -2.46 0.25
C PHE A 185 16.30 -3.64 -0.35
N PRO A 186 16.71 -4.64 0.44
CA PRO A 186 17.17 -5.90 -0.12
C PRO A 186 15.97 -6.62 -0.79
N VAL A 187 16.22 -7.38 -1.86
CA VAL A 187 15.18 -8.16 -2.56
C VAL A 187 14.38 -9.04 -1.59
N ALA A 188 15.04 -9.58 -0.56
CA ALA A 188 14.42 -10.42 0.44
C ALA A 188 13.41 -9.69 1.35
N SER A 189 13.38 -8.36 1.36
CA SER A 189 12.42 -7.56 2.13
C SER A 189 11.13 -7.24 1.36
N VAL A 190 11.03 -7.67 0.09
CA VAL A 190 9.88 -7.42 -0.78
C VAL A 190 9.08 -8.70 -0.96
N GLY A 191 8.04 -8.85 -0.17
CA GLY A 191 7.06 -9.92 -0.27
C GLY A 191 6.04 -9.65 -1.38
N ILE A 192 5.53 -10.71 -2.00
CA ILE A 192 4.50 -10.62 -3.05
C ILE A 192 3.38 -11.59 -2.71
N ARG A 193 2.14 -11.12 -2.81
CA ARG A 193 0.94 -11.95 -2.70
C ARG A 193 0.29 -12.05 -4.07
N ILE A 194 0.03 -13.27 -4.50
CA ILE A 194 -0.67 -13.57 -5.75
C ILE A 194 -1.97 -14.29 -5.48
N GLY A 195 -2.96 -14.07 -6.34
CA GLY A 195 -4.20 -14.83 -6.37
C GLY A 195 -4.13 -16.02 -7.34
N ASN A 196 -5.27 -16.67 -7.54
CA ASN A 196 -5.41 -17.73 -8.53
C ASN A 196 -4.97 -17.24 -9.93
N GLY A 197 -4.26 -18.07 -10.66
CA GLY A 197 -3.71 -17.71 -11.97
C GLY A 197 -2.51 -16.76 -11.93
N GLY A 198 -1.85 -16.61 -10.77
CA GLY A 198 -0.64 -15.79 -10.65
C GLY A 198 -0.88 -14.28 -10.67
N TRP A 199 -2.10 -13.80 -10.43
CA TRP A 199 -2.45 -12.38 -10.45
C TRP A 199 -1.93 -11.65 -9.22
N LEU A 200 -1.22 -10.52 -9.42
CA LEU A 200 -0.73 -9.65 -8.35
C LEU A 200 -1.88 -9.11 -7.52
N ARG A 201 -1.86 -9.41 -6.23
CA ARG A 201 -2.82 -8.86 -5.26
C ARG A 201 -2.21 -7.78 -4.37
N GLU A 202 -0.98 -8.05 -3.88
CA GLU A 202 -0.38 -7.20 -2.86
C GLU A 202 1.15 -7.32 -2.87
N VAL A 203 1.83 -6.22 -2.53
CA VAL A 203 3.25 -6.19 -2.18
C VAL A 203 3.35 -5.96 -0.68
N GLN A 204 4.18 -6.74 0.01
CA GLN A 204 4.41 -6.63 1.46
C GLN A 204 5.87 -6.25 1.71
N LEU A 205 6.10 -5.10 2.32
CA LEU A 205 7.44 -4.63 2.66
C LEU A 205 7.71 -4.91 4.13
N CYS A 206 8.75 -5.69 4.40
CA CYS A 206 9.09 -6.14 5.75
C CYS A 206 10.16 -5.24 6.36
N TYR A 207 9.92 -4.84 7.62
CA TYR A 207 10.79 -3.96 8.39
C TYR A 207 11.07 -4.56 9.77
N ASP A 208 12.23 -4.23 10.31
CA ASP A 208 12.55 -4.46 11.72
C ASP A 208 11.84 -3.46 12.65
N ARG A 209 12.12 -3.55 13.96
CA ARG A 209 11.55 -2.63 14.98
C ARG A 209 11.92 -1.17 14.79
N LYS A 210 13.00 -0.87 14.07
CA LYS A 210 13.48 0.49 13.77
C LYS A 210 13.04 0.99 12.41
N PHE A 211 12.13 0.27 11.76
CA PHE A 211 11.67 0.53 10.39
C PHE A 211 12.80 0.45 9.34
N VAL A 212 13.83 -0.37 9.60
CA VAL A 212 14.84 -0.71 8.60
C VAL A 212 14.34 -1.89 7.77
N PRO A 213 14.38 -1.82 6.40
CA PRO A 213 14.00 -2.94 5.54
C PRO A 213 14.78 -4.21 5.90
N THR A 214 14.06 -5.30 6.15
CA THR A 214 14.65 -6.58 6.57
C THR A 214 14.03 -7.74 5.80
N ARG A 215 14.67 -8.91 5.85
CA ARG A 215 14.16 -10.13 5.19
C ARG A 215 12.74 -10.45 5.66
N CYS A 216 11.84 -10.65 4.71
CA CYS A 216 10.51 -11.21 5.01
C CYS A 216 10.60 -12.66 5.46
N GLU A 217 9.73 -13.05 6.40
CA GLU A 217 9.43 -14.45 6.66
C GLU A 217 8.93 -15.14 5.38
N ALA A 218 9.15 -16.46 5.25
CA ALA A 218 8.80 -17.21 4.05
C ALA A 218 7.32 -17.03 3.63
N ALA A 219 6.41 -17.03 4.60
CA ALA A 219 4.98 -16.85 4.34
C ALA A 219 4.64 -15.47 3.74
N LYS A 220 5.41 -14.43 4.09
CA LYS A 220 5.25 -13.07 3.55
C LYS A 220 6.03 -12.83 2.28
N PHE A 221 7.22 -13.45 2.14
CA PHE A 221 7.99 -13.37 0.91
C PHE A 221 7.16 -13.88 -0.28
N GLY A 222 6.37 -14.93 -0.07
CA GLY A 222 5.47 -15.49 -1.07
C GLY A 222 6.21 -16.27 -2.16
N PRO A 223 5.79 -16.19 -3.44
CA PRO A 223 6.33 -17.03 -4.50
C PRO A 223 7.82 -16.80 -4.74
N ASN A 224 8.54 -17.83 -5.19
CA ASN A 224 9.93 -17.72 -5.62
C ASN A 224 10.08 -16.76 -6.80
N ASN A 225 11.29 -16.27 -7.04
CA ASN A 225 11.56 -15.23 -8.05
C ASN A 225 11.23 -15.66 -9.49
N ASN A 226 11.30 -16.94 -9.81
CA ASN A 226 11.01 -17.49 -11.14
C ASN A 226 9.53 -17.80 -11.40
N VAL A 227 8.67 -17.61 -10.41
CA VAL A 227 7.23 -17.86 -10.57
C VAL A 227 6.62 -16.78 -11.49
N PRO A 228 5.86 -17.19 -12.54
CA PRO A 228 5.16 -16.27 -13.42
C PRO A 228 4.22 -15.34 -12.65
N LEU A 229 4.21 -14.07 -13.02
CA LEU A 229 3.38 -13.04 -12.42
C LEU A 229 2.52 -12.36 -13.48
N ASN A 230 1.24 -12.25 -13.21
CA ASN A 230 0.30 -11.48 -14.01
C ASN A 230 -0.12 -10.21 -13.25
N ILE A 231 -0.21 -9.09 -13.95
CA ILE A 231 -0.71 -7.83 -13.38
C ILE A 231 -1.96 -7.41 -14.15
N TRP A 232 -3.12 -7.45 -13.49
CA TRP A 232 -4.37 -6.97 -14.07
C TRP A 232 -4.37 -5.44 -14.12
N ARG A 233 -4.62 -4.86 -15.29
CA ARG A 233 -4.54 -3.39 -15.50
C ARG A 233 -5.85 -2.66 -15.21
N GLY A 234 -6.93 -3.41 -15.02
CA GLY A 234 -8.28 -2.85 -15.06
C GLY A 234 -8.75 -2.62 -16.52
N LEU A 235 -9.97 -2.21 -16.68
CA LEU A 235 -10.56 -1.76 -17.95
C LEU A 235 -10.76 -0.25 -17.90
#